data_37587de213671ff00ef17647fc4eb7d9
#
_entry.id   37587de213671ff00ef17647fc4eb7d9
#
_cell.length_a   1.000
_cell.length_b   1.000
_cell.length_c   1.000
_cell.angle_alpha   90.00
_cell.angle_beta   90.00
_cell.angle_gamma   90.00
#
_symmetry.space_group_name_H-M   'P 1'
#
loop_
_entity.id
_entity.type
_entity.pdbx_description
1 polymer ?
#
loop_
_entity_poly.entity_id
_entity_poly.type
_entity_poly.pdbx_seq_one_letter_code
_entity_poly.pdbx_strand_id
1 'polypeptide(L)'
;MRNIQKDFFGNQVLTDINLTLREGEVLGLVGENGAGKSTLMKILFGMDVIRETGGYGGEVLIHGEKVSFSTPFDALKAGIGMVHQEFSLIPGFTATENILLNREPKKSNVVSEIFGDRLNTLDYKQMNERSAEAIKKMGVHIDQHMVIS
;
A
#
# COMPACT_ATOMS: atom_id res chain seq x y z
N MET A 1 4.22 -1.76 -17.52
CA MET A 1 3.78 -0.38 -17.80
C MET A 1 4.18 -0.05 -19.22
N ARG A 2 3.29 0.55 -20.01
CA ARG A 2 3.53 0.89 -21.42
C ARG A 2 3.11 2.32 -21.70
N ASN A 3 3.98 3.08 -22.35
CA ASN A 3 3.76 4.45 -22.82
C ASN A 3 3.22 5.38 -21.70
N ILE A 4 3.71 5.20 -20.47
CA ILE A 4 3.24 5.98 -19.33
C ILE A 4 3.62 7.45 -19.47
N GLN A 5 2.62 8.31 -19.35
CA GLN A 5 2.76 9.76 -19.39
C GLN A 5 2.08 10.36 -18.17
N LYS A 6 2.66 11.37 -17.57
CA LYS A 6 2.07 12.12 -16.48
C LYS A 6 2.47 13.59 -16.53
N ASP A 7 1.47 14.41 -16.47
CA ASP A 7 1.57 15.86 -16.30
C ASP A 7 0.99 16.28 -14.94
N PHE A 8 1.59 17.26 -14.32
CA PHE A 8 1.04 17.94 -13.14
C PHE A 8 0.86 19.42 -13.48
N PHE A 9 -0.37 19.84 -13.77
CA PHE A 9 -0.73 21.25 -14.03
C PHE A 9 0.14 21.91 -15.11
N GLY A 10 0.38 21.22 -16.22
CA GLY A 10 1.21 21.69 -17.34
C GLY A 10 2.70 21.35 -17.24
N ASN A 11 3.13 20.77 -16.13
CA ASN A 11 4.50 20.30 -15.97
C ASN A 11 4.60 18.79 -16.29
N GLN A 12 5.16 18.45 -17.43
CA GLN A 12 5.37 17.08 -17.87
C GLN A 12 6.46 16.41 -17.03
N VAL A 13 6.07 15.37 -16.27
CA VAL A 13 6.98 14.63 -15.35
C VAL A 13 7.36 13.27 -15.91
N LEU A 14 6.44 12.60 -16.61
CA LEU A 14 6.69 11.33 -17.27
C LEU A 14 6.32 11.44 -18.75
N THR A 15 7.22 11.01 -19.64
CA THR A 15 7.00 10.99 -21.09
C THR A 15 7.37 9.63 -21.64
N ASP A 16 6.39 8.91 -22.15
CA ASP A 16 6.56 7.62 -22.83
C ASP A 16 7.41 6.59 -22.04
N ILE A 17 7.16 6.46 -20.74
CA ILE A 17 7.88 5.54 -19.89
C ILE A 17 7.38 4.11 -20.09
N ASN A 18 8.31 3.24 -20.43
CA ASN A 18 8.07 1.81 -20.61
C ASN A 18 8.90 1.04 -19.57
N LEU A 19 8.22 0.17 -18.80
CA LEU A 19 8.85 -0.63 -17.74
C LEU A 19 8.25 -2.01 -17.71
N THR A 20 9.10 -3.02 -17.74
CA THR A 20 8.70 -4.43 -17.61
C THR A 20 9.44 -5.04 -16.43
N LEU A 21 8.70 -5.74 -15.59
CA LEU A 21 9.22 -6.55 -14.50
C LEU A 21 8.73 -7.98 -14.69
N ARG A 22 9.64 -8.95 -14.64
CA ARG A 22 9.33 -10.37 -14.77
C ARG A 22 9.17 -11.00 -13.38
N GLU A 23 8.54 -12.14 -13.35
CA GLU A 23 8.44 -12.93 -12.13
C GLU A 23 9.83 -13.28 -11.59
N GLY A 24 10.04 -13.13 -10.28
CA GLY A 24 11.33 -13.35 -9.61
C GLY A 24 12.41 -12.30 -9.89
N GLU A 25 12.12 -11.28 -10.69
CA GLU A 25 13.08 -10.23 -11.04
C GLU A 25 13.13 -9.13 -9.97
N VAL A 26 14.34 -8.63 -9.70
CA VAL A 26 14.57 -7.41 -8.93
C VAL A 26 15.05 -6.32 -9.87
N LEU A 27 14.26 -5.26 -10.02
CA LEU A 27 14.55 -4.15 -10.91
C LEU A 27 14.93 -2.90 -10.12
N GLY A 28 16.15 -2.40 -10.34
CA GLY A 28 16.63 -1.14 -9.80
C GLY A 28 16.19 0.05 -10.66
N LEU A 29 15.43 0.99 -10.08
CA LEU A 29 15.05 2.23 -10.75
C LEU A 29 15.94 3.37 -10.27
N VAL A 30 16.88 3.79 -11.12
CA VAL A 30 17.89 4.80 -10.81
C VAL A 30 17.65 6.07 -11.62
N GLY A 31 17.99 7.22 -11.07
CA GLY A 31 17.87 8.52 -11.73
C GLY A 31 17.96 9.67 -10.73
N GLU A 32 18.11 10.88 -11.23
CA GLU A 32 18.22 12.10 -10.42
C GLU A 32 16.96 12.39 -9.59
N ASN A 33 17.10 13.27 -8.61
CA ASN A 33 15.95 13.76 -7.86
C ASN A 33 15.04 14.56 -8.80
N GLY A 34 13.73 14.30 -8.75
CA GLY A 34 12.79 14.90 -9.69
C GLY A 34 12.56 14.13 -11.01
N ALA A 35 13.35 13.09 -11.32
CA ALA A 35 13.21 12.30 -12.55
C ALA A 35 11.92 11.48 -12.69
N GLY A 36 10.94 11.66 -11.81
CA GLY A 36 9.63 10.99 -11.90
C GLY A 36 9.55 9.59 -11.29
N LYS A 37 10.63 9.05 -10.67
CA LYS A 37 10.64 7.71 -10.05
C LYS A 37 9.48 7.47 -9.08
N SER A 38 9.30 8.40 -8.14
CA SER A 38 8.22 8.34 -7.16
C SER A 38 6.85 8.49 -7.80
N THR A 39 6.74 9.27 -8.88
CA THR A 39 5.49 9.43 -9.64
C THR A 39 5.10 8.11 -10.31
N LEU A 40 6.05 7.40 -10.88
CA LEU A 40 5.83 6.09 -11.47
C LEU A 40 5.31 5.08 -10.44
N MET A 41 5.90 5.07 -9.23
CA MET A 41 5.45 4.22 -8.12
C MET A 41 4.06 4.63 -7.62
N LYS A 42 3.76 5.93 -7.54
CA LYS A 42 2.42 6.43 -7.18
C LYS A 42 1.34 6.00 -8.17
N ILE A 43 1.65 5.96 -9.48
CA ILE A 43 0.74 5.44 -10.52
C ILE A 43 0.51 3.94 -10.27
N LEU A 44 1.57 3.16 -10.09
CA LEU A 44 1.49 1.71 -9.89
C LEU A 44 0.70 1.35 -8.62
N PHE A 45 0.78 2.18 -7.58
CA PHE A 45 0.10 1.94 -6.31
C PHE A 45 -1.30 2.59 -6.21
N GLY A 46 -1.77 3.28 -7.26
CA GLY A 46 -3.11 3.90 -7.27
C GLY A 46 -3.28 5.03 -6.26
N MET A 47 -2.24 5.85 -6.06
CA MET A 47 -2.29 6.98 -5.11
C MET A 47 -3.26 8.06 -5.60
N ASP A 48 -4.10 8.57 -4.70
CA ASP A 48 -5.15 9.56 -4.99
C ASP A 48 -4.62 10.79 -5.73
N VAL A 49 -3.43 11.27 -5.39
CA VAL A 49 -2.80 12.43 -6.03
C VAL A 49 -2.68 12.27 -7.55
N ILE A 50 -2.53 11.05 -8.06
CA ILE A 50 -2.47 10.80 -9.51
C ILE A 50 -3.82 11.10 -10.16
N ARG A 51 -4.91 10.62 -9.57
CA ARG A 51 -6.29 10.83 -10.06
C ARG A 51 -6.70 12.28 -9.93
N GLU A 52 -6.47 12.90 -8.78
CA GLU A 52 -6.84 14.28 -8.47
C GLU A 52 -6.12 15.30 -9.36
N THR A 53 -4.97 14.93 -9.90
CA THR A 53 -4.20 15.77 -10.82
C THR A 53 -4.34 15.36 -12.29
N GLY A 54 -5.49 14.79 -12.68
CA GLY A 54 -5.82 14.49 -14.07
C GLY A 54 -5.46 13.09 -14.57
N GLY A 55 -5.08 12.16 -13.67
CA GLY A 55 -4.76 10.79 -14.06
C GLY A 55 -3.38 10.65 -14.73
N TYR A 56 -3.23 9.64 -15.57
CA TYR A 56 -2.03 9.36 -16.35
C TYR A 56 -2.41 8.78 -17.72
N GLY A 57 -1.53 8.93 -18.71
CA GLY A 57 -1.65 8.27 -20.02
C GLY A 57 -0.89 6.94 -20.05
N GLY A 58 -1.24 6.09 -21.03
CA GLY A 58 -0.62 4.77 -21.17
C GLY A 58 -1.35 3.66 -20.45
N GLU A 59 -0.65 2.55 -20.16
CA GLU A 59 -1.26 1.34 -19.61
C GLU A 59 -0.40 0.70 -18.53
N VAL A 60 -1.04 0.26 -17.46
CA VAL A 60 -0.47 -0.67 -16.48
C VAL A 60 -1.04 -2.06 -16.73
N LEU A 61 -0.16 -3.06 -16.83
CA LEU A 61 -0.56 -4.45 -17.03
C LEU A 61 0.03 -5.30 -15.90
N ILE A 62 -0.81 -6.19 -15.34
CA ILE A 62 -0.42 -7.21 -14.38
C ILE A 62 -0.75 -8.56 -15.00
N HIS A 63 0.24 -9.43 -15.13
CA HIS A 63 0.10 -10.73 -15.83
C HIS A 63 -0.49 -10.61 -17.24
N GLY A 64 -0.21 -9.49 -17.93
CA GLY A 64 -0.72 -9.23 -19.28
C GLY A 64 -2.11 -8.59 -19.34
N GLU A 65 -2.84 -8.52 -18.25
CA GLU A 65 -4.15 -7.89 -18.17
C GLU A 65 -4.03 -6.41 -17.79
N LYS A 66 -4.78 -5.57 -18.50
CA LYS A 66 -4.81 -4.12 -18.21
C LYS A 66 -5.53 -3.87 -16.89
N VAL A 67 -4.88 -3.14 -16.00
CA VAL A 67 -5.40 -2.76 -14.70
C VAL A 67 -5.41 -1.24 -14.53
N SER A 68 -6.32 -0.75 -13.72
CA SER A 68 -6.36 0.64 -13.27
C SER A 68 -6.73 0.65 -11.78
N PHE A 69 -5.83 1.15 -10.97
CA PHE A 69 -6.05 1.24 -9.53
C PHE A 69 -6.55 2.63 -9.17
N SER A 70 -7.71 2.69 -8.54
CA SER A 70 -8.30 3.94 -8.04
C SER A 70 -7.85 4.27 -6.63
N THR A 71 -7.39 3.26 -5.89
CA THR A 71 -6.93 3.38 -4.51
C THR A 71 -5.74 2.46 -4.25
N PRO A 72 -4.90 2.75 -3.23
CA PRO A 72 -3.86 1.83 -2.78
C PRO A 72 -4.40 0.45 -2.39
N PHE A 73 -5.64 0.38 -1.94
CA PHE A 73 -6.28 -0.89 -1.58
C PHE A 73 -6.54 -1.80 -2.79
N ASP A 74 -6.83 -1.21 -3.96
CA ASP A 74 -6.99 -1.97 -5.20
C ASP A 74 -5.65 -2.57 -5.64
N ALA A 75 -4.56 -1.81 -5.52
CA ALA A 75 -3.21 -2.29 -5.80
C ALA A 75 -2.82 -3.44 -4.85
N LEU A 76 -3.10 -3.30 -3.55
CA LEU A 76 -2.88 -4.35 -2.55
C LEU A 76 -3.66 -5.63 -2.85
N LYS A 77 -4.92 -5.53 -3.28
CA LYS A 77 -5.72 -6.69 -3.71
C LYS A 77 -5.13 -7.39 -4.93
N ALA A 78 -4.51 -6.63 -5.82
CA ALA A 78 -3.79 -7.17 -6.98
C ALA A 78 -2.39 -7.72 -6.64
N GLY A 79 -2.02 -7.75 -5.35
CA GLY A 79 -0.73 -8.28 -4.88
C GLY A 79 0.42 -7.27 -4.91
N ILE A 80 0.17 -5.98 -5.18
CA ILE A 80 1.20 -4.95 -5.19
C ILE A 80 1.29 -4.32 -3.81
N GLY A 81 2.45 -4.44 -3.16
CA GLY A 81 2.78 -3.74 -1.92
C GLY A 81 3.74 -2.59 -2.18
N MET A 82 3.72 -1.57 -1.33
CA MET A 82 4.66 -0.46 -1.38
C MET A 82 5.26 -0.21 0.01
N VAL A 83 6.57 -0.04 0.06
CA VAL A 83 7.27 0.45 1.24
C VAL A 83 7.58 1.92 1.03
N HIS A 84 7.08 2.77 1.92
CA HIS A 84 7.33 4.21 1.87
C HIS A 84 8.73 4.53 2.41
N GLN A 85 9.29 5.63 1.93
CA GLN A 85 10.60 6.12 2.37
C GLN A 85 10.57 6.56 3.84
N GLU A 86 9.46 7.13 4.30
CA GLU A 86 9.25 7.54 5.67
C GLU A 86 8.43 6.50 6.43
N PHE A 87 8.83 6.21 7.66
CA PHE A 87 8.09 5.33 8.54
C PHE A 87 6.88 6.08 9.09
N SER A 88 5.69 5.77 8.58
CA SER A 88 4.42 6.34 9.05
C SER A 88 3.87 5.54 10.23
N LEU A 89 4.70 5.29 11.25
CA LEU A 89 4.24 4.65 12.48
C LEU A 89 3.45 5.65 13.31
N ILE A 90 2.41 5.18 13.97
CA ILE A 90 1.59 6.00 14.87
C ILE A 90 2.20 5.93 16.27
N PRO A 91 2.75 7.03 16.78
CA PRO A 91 3.26 7.09 18.14
C PRO A 91 2.13 6.81 19.15
N GLY A 92 2.46 6.15 20.27
CA GLY A 92 1.48 5.77 21.27
C GLY A 92 0.75 4.46 20.99
N PHE A 93 0.82 3.93 19.76
CA PHE A 93 0.30 2.62 19.43
C PHE A 93 1.37 1.55 19.68
N THR A 94 0.91 0.33 19.99
CA THR A 94 1.79 -0.83 20.07
C THR A 94 2.28 -1.26 18.68
N ALA A 95 3.33 -2.08 18.64
CA ALA A 95 3.79 -2.69 17.39
C ALA A 95 2.66 -3.50 16.72
N THR A 96 1.87 -4.25 17.48
CA THR A 96 0.69 -4.98 16.98
C THR A 96 -0.31 -4.04 16.30
N GLU A 97 -0.66 -2.93 16.92
CA GLU A 97 -1.64 -1.98 16.38
C GLU A 97 -1.12 -1.30 15.10
N ASN A 98 0.17 -0.96 15.05
CA ASN A 98 0.80 -0.42 13.85
C ASN A 98 0.86 -1.45 12.69
N ILE A 99 1.18 -2.73 12.97
CA ILE A 99 1.26 -3.80 11.96
C ILE A 99 -0.12 -4.08 11.34
N LEU A 100 -1.17 -4.01 12.15
CA LEU A 100 -2.53 -4.36 11.71
C LEU A 100 -3.42 -3.16 11.42
N LEU A 101 -2.87 -1.97 11.37
CA LEU A 101 -3.61 -0.73 11.10
C LEU A 101 -4.44 -0.88 9.81
N ASN A 102 -5.73 -0.54 9.89
CA ASN A 102 -6.73 -0.73 8.84
C ASN A 102 -6.98 -2.19 8.39
N ARG A 103 -6.48 -3.17 9.14
CA ARG A 103 -6.69 -4.62 8.92
C ARG A 103 -7.03 -5.33 10.21
N GLU A 104 -7.49 -4.58 11.21
CA GLU A 104 -7.83 -5.09 12.53
C GLU A 104 -8.97 -6.10 12.42
N PRO A 105 -8.80 -7.32 12.95
CA PRO A 105 -9.89 -8.26 13.08
C PRO A 105 -10.92 -7.75 14.07
N LYS A 106 -12.17 -7.86 13.70
CA LYS A 106 -13.31 -7.41 14.50
C LYS A 106 -14.07 -8.60 15.06
N LYS A 107 -14.49 -8.50 16.31
CA LYS A 107 -15.48 -9.43 16.89
C LYS A 107 -16.87 -8.88 16.64
N SER A 108 -17.70 -9.69 15.98
CA SER A 108 -19.14 -9.45 16.01
C SER A 108 -19.67 -9.72 17.42
N ASN A 109 -20.61 -8.91 17.85
CA ASN A 109 -21.37 -9.12 19.07
C ASN A 109 -22.86 -8.97 18.75
N VAL A 110 -23.74 -9.45 19.64
CA VAL A 110 -25.20 -9.42 19.43
C VAL A 110 -25.69 -8.01 19.11
N VAL A 111 -25.05 -6.98 19.66
CA VAL A 111 -25.40 -5.58 19.42
C VAL A 111 -25.01 -5.16 18.00
N SER A 112 -23.85 -5.60 17.50
CA SER A 112 -23.41 -5.30 16.13
C SER A 112 -24.24 -6.05 15.08
N GLU A 113 -24.75 -7.23 15.40
CA GLU A 113 -25.67 -7.96 14.51
C GLU A 113 -27.00 -7.23 14.32
N ILE A 114 -27.46 -6.50 15.34
CA ILE A 114 -28.73 -5.75 15.29
C ILE A 114 -28.54 -4.33 14.76
N PHE A 115 -27.48 -3.65 15.15
CA PHE A 115 -27.27 -2.22 14.88
C PHE A 115 -26.15 -1.91 13.85
N GLY A 116 -25.54 -2.96 13.28
CA GLY A 116 -24.53 -2.86 12.21
C GLY A 116 -23.07 -2.87 12.68
N ASP A 117 -22.18 -3.05 11.72
CA ASP A 117 -20.73 -3.32 11.90
C ASP A 117 -19.95 -2.24 12.65
N ARG A 118 -20.50 -1.05 12.79
CA ARG A 118 -19.86 0.06 13.53
C ARG A 118 -19.71 -0.21 15.03
N LEU A 119 -20.45 -1.18 15.56
CA LEU A 119 -20.42 -1.56 16.97
C LEU A 119 -19.59 -2.82 17.24
N ASN A 120 -18.89 -3.32 16.22
CA ASN A 120 -17.90 -4.38 16.39
C ASN A 120 -16.73 -3.91 17.26
N THR A 121 -16.29 -4.76 18.16
CA THR A 121 -15.10 -4.52 18.98
C THR A 121 -13.85 -5.13 18.30
N LEU A 122 -12.68 -4.57 18.59
CA LEU A 122 -11.41 -5.14 18.11
C LEU A 122 -11.14 -6.50 18.78
N ASP A 123 -10.68 -7.46 18.00
CA ASP A 123 -10.22 -8.73 18.53
C ASP A 123 -8.72 -8.69 18.82
N TYR A 124 -8.34 -8.16 19.99
CA TYR A 124 -6.95 -8.04 20.40
C TYR A 124 -6.22 -9.39 20.47
N LYS A 125 -6.92 -10.49 20.77
CA LYS A 125 -6.30 -11.82 20.77
C LYS A 125 -5.88 -12.20 19.35
N GLN A 126 -6.76 -12.06 18.38
CA GLN A 126 -6.46 -12.35 16.99
C GLN A 126 -5.46 -11.36 16.40
N MET A 127 -5.49 -10.10 16.83
CA MET A 127 -4.47 -9.11 16.46
C MET A 127 -3.07 -9.55 16.90
N ASN A 128 -2.92 -9.97 18.16
CA ASN A 128 -1.63 -10.42 18.68
C ASN A 128 -1.13 -11.69 17.98
N GLU A 129 -2.02 -12.64 17.68
CA GLU A 129 -1.66 -13.87 16.96
C GLU A 129 -1.16 -13.56 15.53
N ARG A 130 -1.86 -12.72 14.78
CA ARG A 130 -1.48 -12.31 13.41
C ARG A 130 -0.19 -11.49 13.38
N SER A 131 -0.02 -10.58 14.33
CA SER A 131 1.18 -9.77 14.46
C SER A 131 2.39 -10.63 14.79
N ALA A 132 2.26 -11.56 15.74
CA ALA A 132 3.34 -12.51 16.08
C ALA A 132 3.74 -13.37 14.89
N GLU A 133 2.76 -13.86 14.10
CA GLU A 133 3.03 -14.62 12.89
C GLU A 133 3.78 -13.79 11.84
N ALA A 134 3.38 -12.53 11.63
CA ALA A 134 4.05 -11.63 10.70
C ALA A 134 5.51 -11.36 11.12
N ILE A 135 5.75 -11.03 12.39
CA ILE A 135 7.08 -10.82 12.96
C ILE A 135 7.95 -12.08 12.77
N LYS A 136 7.40 -13.25 13.07
CA LYS A 136 8.10 -14.53 12.91
C LYS A 136 8.47 -14.81 11.45
N LYS A 137 7.56 -14.55 10.50
CA LYS A 137 7.83 -14.71 9.05
C LYS A 137 8.97 -13.83 8.56
N MET A 138 9.13 -12.66 9.15
CA MET A 138 10.23 -11.74 8.82
C MET A 138 11.56 -12.13 9.46
N GLY A 139 11.59 -13.11 10.37
CA GLY A 139 12.79 -13.55 11.07
C GLY A 139 13.38 -12.50 12.01
N VAL A 140 12.58 -11.56 12.49
CA VAL A 140 12.98 -10.49 13.40
C VAL A 140 12.43 -10.75 14.82
N HIS A 141 13.10 -10.21 15.84
CA HIS A 141 12.65 -10.26 17.22
C HIS A 141 12.17 -8.86 17.63
N ILE A 142 10.87 -8.69 17.67
CA ILE A 142 10.22 -7.44 18.11
C ILE A 142 9.18 -7.83 19.16
N ASP A 143 9.19 -7.12 20.28
CA ASP A 143 8.09 -7.22 21.24
C ASP A 143 6.84 -6.57 20.66
N GLN A 144 5.85 -7.38 20.36
CA GLN A 144 4.59 -6.94 19.74
C GLN A 144 3.78 -5.98 20.62
N HIS A 145 4.05 -5.96 21.92
CA HIS A 145 3.41 -5.07 22.90
C HIS A 145 4.19 -3.77 23.14
N MET A 146 5.37 -3.64 22.54
CA MET A 146 6.17 -2.42 22.62
C MET A 146 5.38 -1.25 22.03
N VAL A 147 5.27 -0.17 22.81
CA VAL A 147 4.66 1.09 22.36
C VAL A 147 5.68 1.89 21.55
N ILE A 148 5.25 2.37 20.39
CA ILE A 148 6.08 3.20 19.51
C ILE A 148 6.13 4.63 20.08
N SER A 149 7.32 5.15 20.22
CA SER A 149 7.58 6.51 20.74
C SER A 149 8.10 7.44 19.65
#